data_adfb7ae13ec4f5327084cd0914b75836
#
_entry.id   adfb7ae13ec4f5327084cd0914b75836
#
_cell.length_a   1.000
_cell.length_b   1.000
_cell.length_c   1.000
_cell.angle_alpha   90.00
_cell.angle_beta   90.00
_cell.angle_gamma   90.00
#
_symmetry.space_group_name_H-M   'P 1'
#
loop_
_entity.id
_entity.type
_entity.pdbx_description
1 polymer ?
#
loop_
_entity_poly.entity_id
_entity_poly.type
_entity_poly.pdbx_seq_one_letter_code
_entity_poly.pdbx_strand_id
1 'polypeptide(L)'
;LGCGTGNLTRLIANRWPEARVVGLDSSADMLSKAQSDPGSVEWAEADIRTWQPEERPDVIYSNATLQWVEGHDEIFPQLVGLLTPGGVMAIQMPLSWGMPSHQLMRETMAGGGPDGKPLGTEALRIATGRKWVDEAEAYYDLLVGCSTSVDIWETEYYQILEGDDAVLEWVRGTGLRPILEGLADIEREQFLTVYSSRLREAYPKKADGQTLYPFRRLFIVVTA
;
A
#
# COMPACT_ATOMS: atom_id res chain seq x y z
N LEU A 1 -2.73 -12.30 0.15
CA LEU A 1 -3.40 -11.46 1.14
C LEU A 1 -3.71 -10.11 0.53
N GLY A 2 -4.93 -9.56 0.81
CA GLY A 2 -5.41 -8.32 0.21
C GLY A 2 -5.57 -8.45 -1.29
N CYS A 3 -6.33 -9.46 -1.73
CA CYS A 3 -6.43 -9.83 -3.13
C CYS A 3 -7.21 -8.81 -3.99
N GLY A 4 -7.96 -7.90 -3.37
CA GLY A 4 -8.79 -6.92 -4.05
C GLY A 4 -9.76 -7.59 -5.03
N THR A 5 -9.79 -7.12 -6.27
CA THR A 5 -10.62 -7.70 -7.36
C THR A 5 -10.04 -8.99 -7.96
N GLY A 6 -8.98 -9.56 -7.37
CA GLY A 6 -8.42 -10.87 -7.71
C GLY A 6 -7.51 -10.93 -8.93
N ASN A 7 -7.13 -9.81 -9.54
CA ASN A 7 -6.34 -9.80 -10.79
C ASN A 7 -5.00 -10.53 -10.64
N LEU A 8 -4.22 -10.19 -9.60
CA LEU A 8 -2.92 -10.85 -9.35
C LEU A 8 -3.10 -12.28 -8.88
N THR A 9 -4.13 -12.55 -8.09
CA THR A 9 -4.43 -13.90 -7.59
C THR A 9 -4.71 -14.87 -8.74
N ARG A 10 -5.47 -14.44 -9.75
CA ARG A 10 -5.70 -15.23 -10.96
C ARG A 10 -4.44 -15.44 -11.79
N LEU A 11 -3.55 -14.45 -11.88
CA LEU A 11 -2.25 -14.63 -12.54
C LEU A 11 -1.40 -15.68 -11.83
N ILE A 12 -1.42 -15.71 -10.50
CA ILE A 12 -0.74 -16.73 -9.70
C ILE A 12 -1.34 -18.10 -9.98
N ALA A 13 -2.66 -18.25 -9.91
CA ALA A 13 -3.35 -19.52 -10.19
C ALA A 13 -3.08 -20.04 -11.62
N ASN A 14 -3.08 -19.15 -12.61
CA ASN A 14 -2.75 -19.52 -13.99
C ASN A 14 -1.29 -19.94 -14.16
N ARG A 15 -0.37 -19.36 -13.39
CA ARG A 15 1.04 -19.67 -13.44
C ARG A 15 1.36 -21.04 -12.82
N TRP A 16 0.60 -21.41 -11.77
CA TRP A 16 0.74 -22.67 -11.06
C TRP A 16 -0.63 -23.38 -10.95
N PRO A 17 -1.08 -24.03 -12.03
CA PRO A 17 -2.43 -24.61 -12.12
C PRO A 17 -2.68 -25.77 -11.15
N GLU A 18 -1.61 -26.42 -10.64
CA GLU A 18 -1.69 -27.50 -9.66
C GLU A 18 -1.74 -26.98 -8.20
N ALA A 19 -1.51 -25.68 -7.99
CA ALA A 19 -1.55 -25.11 -6.66
C ALA A 19 -3.00 -24.78 -6.23
N ARG A 20 -3.32 -25.07 -4.98
CA ARG A 20 -4.49 -24.49 -4.32
C ARG A 20 -4.22 -23.02 -4.04
N VAL A 21 -4.94 -22.12 -4.65
CA VAL A 21 -4.78 -20.67 -4.50
C VAL A 21 -5.99 -20.08 -3.80
N VAL A 22 -5.75 -19.42 -2.67
CA VAL A 22 -6.78 -18.73 -1.90
C VAL A 22 -6.50 -17.22 -1.96
N GLY A 23 -7.46 -16.44 -2.44
CA GLY A 23 -7.45 -14.99 -2.39
C GLY A 23 -8.21 -14.49 -1.17
N LEU A 24 -7.52 -13.73 -0.29
CA LEU A 24 -8.08 -13.21 0.94
C LEU A 24 -8.17 -11.68 0.89
N ASP A 25 -9.33 -11.13 1.25
CA ASP A 25 -9.54 -9.68 1.42
C ASP A 25 -10.55 -9.43 2.53
N SER A 26 -10.48 -8.27 3.18
CA SER A 26 -11.46 -7.86 4.20
C SER A 26 -12.67 -7.12 3.62
N SER A 27 -12.65 -6.82 2.32
CA SER A 27 -13.71 -6.10 1.62
C SER A 27 -14.63 -7.06 0.87
N ALA A 28 -15.85 -7.26 1.36
CA ALA A 28 -16.88 -8.04 0.68
C ALA A 28 -17.17 -7.52 -0.75
N ASP A 29 -17.11 -6.20 -0.97
CA ASP A 29 -17.30 -5.59 -2.31
C ASP A 29 -16.18 -5.99 -3.28
N MET A 30 -14.92 -6.01 -2.82
CA MET A 30 -13.79 -6.46 -3.64
C MET A 30 -13.89 -7.95 -3.96
N LEU A 31 -14.24 -8.76 -2.98
CA LEU A 31 -14.44 -10.20 -3.17
C LEU A 31 -15.63 -10.52 -4.09
N SER A 32 -16.72 -9.78 -4.00
CA SER A 32 -17.84 -9.90 -4.94
C SER A 32 -17.41 -9.70 -6.39
N LYS A 33 -16.55 -8.70 -6.63
CA LYS A 33 -15.97 -8.45 -7.96
C LYS A 33 -14.98 -9.56 -8.36
N ALA A 34 -14.19 -10.04 -7.42
CA ALA A 34 -13.26 -11.15 -7.65
C ALA A 34 -14.00 -12.44 -8.05
N GLN A 35 -15.11 -12.75 -7.40
CA GLN A 35 -15.92 -13.93 -7.65
C GLN A 35 -16.73 -13.89 -8.95
N SER A 36 -16.90 -12.71 -9.55
CA SER A 36 -17.68 -12.55 -10.79
C SER A 36 -17.02 -13.21 -12.01
N ASP A 37 -15.72 -13.49 -11.93
CA ASP A 37 -14.95 -14.14 -12.98
C ASP A 37 -14.64 -15.59 -12.57
N PRO A 38 -15.20 -16.60 -13.27
CA PRO A 38 -15.03 -18.01 -12.90
C PRO A 38 -13.56 -18.45 -13.05
N GLY A 39 -13.06 -19.21 -12.08
CA GLY A 39 -11.69 -19.73 -12.06
C GLY A 39 -11.48 -20.71 -10.92
N SER A 40 -10.26 -21.24 -10.82
CA SER A 40 -9.85 -22.21 -9.80
C SER A 40 -9.43 -21.57 -8.45
N VAL A 41 -9.64 -20.26 -8.28
CA VAL A 41 -9.28 -19.54 -7.05
C VAL A 41 -10.40 -19.65 -6.02
N GLU A 42 -10.02 -19.98 -4.82
CA GLU A 42 -10.89 -19.88 -3.64
C GLU A 42 -10.82 -18.45 -3.08
N TRP A 43 -11.95 -17.92 -2.64
CA TRP A 43 -12.03 -16.56 -2.11
C TRP A 43 -12.50 -16.58 -0.66
N ALA A 44 -11.76 -15.88 0.22
CA ALA A 44 -12.06 -15.82 1.64
C ALA A 44 -12.15 -14.38 2.13
N GLU A 45 -13.23 -14.07 2.87
CA GLU A 45 -13.35 -12.80 3.59
C GLU A 45 -12.72 -12.95 4.97
N ALA A 46 -11.62 -12.22 5.22
CA ALA A 46 -10.97 -12.20 6.52
C ALA A 46 -10.08 -10.97 6.71
N ASP A 47 -9.85 -10.63 7.96
CA ASP A 47 -8.87 -9.62 8.38
C ASP A 47 -7.50 -10.30 8.53
N ILE A 48 -6.48 -9.75 7.86
CA ILE A 48 -5.10 -10.26 7.90
C ILE A 48 -4.57 -10.35 9.33
N ARG A 49 -4.97 -9.43 10.21
CA ARG A 49 -4.53 -9.37 11.63
C ARG A 49 -4.97 -10.58 12.45
N THR A 50 -6.07 -11.20 12.09
CA THR A 50 -6.68 -12.32 12.82
C THR A 50 -6.82 -13.58 11.98
N TRP A 51 -6.38 -13.53 10.73
CA TRP A 51 -6.51 -14.66 9.82
C TRP A 51 -5.74 -15.89 10.30
N GLN A 52 -6.44 -17.01 10.28
CA GLN A 52 -5.88 -18.34 10.55
C GLN A 52 -6.28 -19.26 9.40
N PRO A 53 -5.33 -19.79 8.62
CA PRO A 53 -5.62 -20.71 7.54
C PRO A 53 -6.07 -22.09 8.10
N GLU A 54 -6.94 -22.80 7.39
CA GLU A 54 -7.31 -24.18 7.71
C GLU A 54 -6.11 -25.12 7.58
N GLU A 55 -5.27 -24.89 6.57
CA GLU A 55 -4.02 -25.61 6.32
C GLU A 55 -2.88 -24.60 6.20
N ARG A 56 -1.69 -24.98 6.70
CA ARG A 56 -0.51 -24.14 6.60
C ARG A 56 -0.13 -23.90 5.13
N PRO A 57 -0.03 -22.66 4.67
CA PRO A 57 0.34 -22.37 3.29
C PRO A 57 1.85 -22.56 3.05
N ASP A 58 2.21 -23.00 1.85
CA ASP A 58 3.59 -23.02 1.40
C ASP A 58 4.07 -21.62 0.97
N VAL A 59 3.13 -20.76 0.53
CA VAL A 59 3.42 -19.40 0.11
C VAL A 59 2.37 -18.44 0.65
N ILE A 60 2.83 -17.36 1.29
CA ILE A 60 2.03 -16.17 1.59
C ILE A 60 2.51 -15.04 0.70
N TYR A 61 1.62 -14.51 -0.14
CA TYR A 61 1.93 -13.40 -1.04
C TYR A 61 1.03 -12.19 -0.73
N SER A 62 1.64 -11.01 -0.68
CA SER A 62 0.90 -9.74 -0.54
C SER A 62 1.57 -8.62 -1.34
N ASN A 63 0.79 -7.89 -2.13
CA ASN A 63 1.27 -6.78 -2.92
C ASN A 63 0.40 -5.55 -2.72
N ALA A 64 1.00 -4.46 -2.30
CA ALA A 64 0.38 -3.16 -2.09
C ALA A 64 -0.87 -3.21 -1.18
N THR A 65 -0.80 -3.99 -0.10
CA THR A 65 -1.88 -4.18 0.88
C THR A 65 -1.44 -3.81 2.29
N LEU A 66 -0.32 -4.36 2.77
CA LEU A 66 0.07 -4.22 4.17
C LEU A 66 0.40 -2.77 4.56
N GLN A 67 0.72 -1.89 3.64
CA GLN A 67 0.84 -0.44 3.92
C GLN A 67 -0.45 0.21 4.47
N TRP A 68 -1.58 -0.48 4.45
CA TRP A 68 -2.86 -0.04 4.99
C TRP A 68 -3.19 -0.67 6.34
N VAL A 69 -2.33 -1.55 6.84
CA VAL A 69 -2.54 -2.34 8.05
C VAL A 69 -1.51 -1.91 9.10
N GLU A 70 -1.96 -1.63 10.31
CA GLU A 70 -1.09 -1.33 11.45
C GLU A 70 -0.67 -2.61 12.19
N GLY A 71 0.40 -2.53 13.00
CA GLY A 71 0.84 -3.66 13.83
C GLY A 71 1.74 -4.63 13.07
N HIS A 72 2.61 -4.12 12.19
CA HIS A 72 3.56 -4.96 11.45
C HIS A 72 4.47 -5.77 12.35
N ASP A 73 4.81 -5.25 13.53
CA ASP A 73 5.63 -5.92 14.56
C ASP A 73 4.99 -7.21 15.08
N GLU A 74 3.66 -7.30 15.08
CA GLU A 74 2.93 -8.51 15.45
C GLU A 74 2.56 -9.35 14.22
N ILE A 75 2.10 -8.70 13.15
CA ILE A 75 1.55 -9.37 11.95
C ILE A 75 2.62 -10.15 11.19
N PHE A 76 3.81 -9.57 10.96
CA PHE A 76 4.82 -10.22 10.14
C PHE A 76 5.35 -11.51 10.78
N PRO A 77 5.75 -11.55 12.07
CA PRO A 77 6.11 -12.80 12.75
C PRO A 77 4.96 -13.81 12.78
N GLN A 78 3.72 -13.35 12.99
CA GLN A 78 2.54 -14.21 12.93
C GLN A 78 2.41 -14.87 11.55
N LEU A 79 2.50 -14.12 10.46
CA LEU A 79 2.38 -14.65 9.09
C LEU A 79 3.48 -15.66 8.78
N VAL A 80 4.73 -15.41 9.21
CA VAL A 80 5.83 -16.38 9.08
C VAL A 80 5.50 -17.66 9.85
N GLY A 81 4.98 -17.53 11.08
CA GLY A 81 4.56 -18.67 11.91
C GLY A 81 3.44 -19.52 11.33
N LEU A 82 2.65 -18.99 10.38
CA LEU A 82 1.58 -19.74 9.69
C LEU A 82 2.09 -20.62 8.54
N LEU A 83 3.30 -20.36 8.02
CA LEU A 83 3.87 -21.11 6.89
C LEU A 83 4.19 -22.57 7.24
N THR A 84 4.21 -23.43 6.23
CA THR A 84 4.86 -24.74 6.33
C THR A 84 6.36 -24.57 6.59
N PRO A 85 7.05 -25.55 7.19
CA PRO A 85 8.51 -25.54 7.27
C PRO A 85 9.14 -25.41 5.87
N GLY A 86 9.97 -24.37 5.67
CA GLY A 86 10.53 -24.01 4.38
C GLY A 86 9.57 -23.26 3.45
N GLY A 87 8.39 -22.91 3.92
CA GLY A 87 7.44 -22.04 3.20
C GLY A 87 7.93 -20.61 3.10
N VAL A 88 7.40 -19.85 2.16
CA VAL A 88 7.89 -18.52 1.79
C VAL A 88 6.81 -17.45 1.95
N MET A 89 7.14 -16.36 2.63
CA MET A 89 6.36 -15.11 2.62
C MET A 89 7.00 -14.11 1.67
N ALA A 90 6.24 -13.59 0.71
CA ALA A 90 6.69 -12.58 -0.25
C ALA A 90 5.78 -11.35 -0.20
N ILE A 91 6.31 -10.24 0.26
CA ILE A 91 5.58 -8.99 0.50
C ILE A 91 6.17 -7.87 -0.36
N GLN A 92 5.31 -7.07 -0.93
CA GLN A 92 5.67 -5.79 -1.55
C GLN A 92 4.82 -4.66 -0.97
N MET A 93 5.46 -3.55 -0.59
CA MET A 93 4.80 -2.34 -0.12
C MET A 93 5.41 -1.08 -0.76
N PRO A 94 4.62 -0.03 -1.05
CA PRO A 94 5.18 1.26 -1.44
C PRO A 94 5.85 1.95 -0.23
N LEU A 95 7.04 2.52 -0.45
CA LEU A 95 7.75 3.39 0.50
C LEU A 95 7.47 4.85 0.17
N SER A 96 6.23 5.27 0.38
CA SER A 96 5.78 6.59 -0.06
C SER A 96 5.85 7.66 1.03
N TRP A 97 5.92 7.28 2.31
CA TRP A 97 5.77 8.22 3.43
C TRP A 97 6.81 9.36 3.41
N GLY A 98 8.06 9.07 3.09
CA GLY A 98 9.16 10.03 2.95
C GLY A 98 9.22 10.75 1.60
N MET A 99 8.38 10.37 0.63
CA MET A 99 8.35 10.98 -0.69
C MET A 99 7.80 12.42 -0.62
N PRO A 100 8.31 13.37 -1.43
CA PRO A 100 7.83 14.75 -1.42
C PRO A 100 6.31 14.86 -1.58
N SER A 101 5.67 14.03 -2.41
CA SER A 101 4.21 14.00 -2.56
C SER A 101 3.50 13.75 -1.22
N HIS A 102 3.93 12.75 -0.44
CA HIS A 102 3.29 12.43 0.84
C HIS A 102 3.68 13.42 1.96
N GLN A 103 4.90 13.95 1.92
CA GLN A 103 5.32 15.01 2.84
C GLN A 103 4.48 16.27 2.64
N LEU A 104 4.35 16.76 1.40
CA LEU A 104 3.54 17.92 1.04
C LEU A 104 2.05 17.73 1.36
N MET A 105 1.55 16.49 1.25
CA MET A 105 0.19 16.12 1.67
C MET A 105 -0.02 16.40 3.15
N ARG A 106 0.89 15.92 4.02
CA ARG A 106 0.84 16.16 5.48
C ARG A 106 1.01 17.64 5.83
N GLU A 107 1.96 18.32 5.19
CA GLU A 107 2.19 19.75 5.38
C GLU A 107 0.98 20.60 4.96
N THR A 108 0.29 20.20 3.88
CA THR A 108 -0.94 20.88 3.45
C THR A 108 -2.08 20.64 4.44
N MET A 109 -2.22 19.44 4.99
CA MET A 109 -3.17 19.18 6.08
C MET A 109 -2.86 20.01 7.34
N ALA A 110 -1.58 20.21 7.64
CA ALA A 110 -1.14 20.93 8.84
C ALA A 110 -1.28 22.47 8.74
N GLY A 111 -1.24 23.04 7.54
CA GLY A 111 -1.19 24.50 7.39
C GLY A 111 -1.72 25.04 6.05
N GLY A 112 -2.49 24.27 5.30
CA GLY A 112 -3.04 24.67 3.99
C GLY A 112 -4.36 25.44 4.05
N GLY A 113 -4.94 25.60 5.22
CA GLY A 113 -6.16 26.38 5.42
C GLY A 113 -5.89 27.90 5.46
N PRO A 114 -6.98 28.71 5.56
CA PRO A 114 -6.88 30.16 5.67
C PRO A 114 -5.97 30.56 6.84
N ASP A 115 -5.14 31.56 6.61
CA ASP A 115 -4.15 32.08 7.60
C ASP A 115 -3.18 31.01 8.12
N GLY A 116 -2.90 29.97 7.32
CA GLY A 116 -2.01 28.89 7.72
C GLY A 116 -2.61 27.90 8.73
N LYS A 117 -3.92 27.88 8.87
CA LYS A 117 -4.60 26.97 9.79
C LYS A 117 -4.62 25.54 9.27
N PRO A 118 -4.65 24.54 10.18
CA PRO A 118 -4.84 23.15 9.79
C PRO A 118 -6.19 22.90 9.10
N LEU A 119 -6.20 21.95 8.16
CA LEU A 119 -7.42 21.44 7.50
C LEU A 119 -7.87 20.14 8.16
N GLY A 120 -9.17 19.92 8.15
CA GLY A 120 -9.81 18.74 8.72
C GLY A 120 -9.72 18.64 10.24
N THR A 121 -10.18 17.53 10.78
CA THR A 121 -10.11 17.25 12.21
C THR A 121 -8.71 16.81 12.63
N GLU A 122 -8.37 16.94 13.91
CA GLU A 122 -7.12 16.43 14.46
C GLU A 122 -6.99 14.90 14.25
N ALA A 123 -8.08 14.17 14.47
CA ALA A 123 -8.13 12.73 14.25
C ALA A 123 -7.80 12.34 12.79
N LEU A 124 -8.33 13.09 11.81
CA LEU A 124 -8.00 12.88 10.39
C LEU A 124 -6.52 13.13 10.12
N ARG A 125 -5.94 14.21 10.66
CA ARG A 125 -4.51 14.52 10.48
C ARG A 125 -3.61 13.46 11.10
N ILE A 126 -3.96 12.95 12.28
CA ILE A 126 -3.22 11.85 12.94
C ILE A 126 -3.30 10.60 12.07
N ALA A 127 -4.49 10.19 11.64
CA ALA A 127 -4.69 8.98 10.83
C ALA A 127 -3.93 9.03 9.49
N THR A 128 -3.99 10.17 8.78
CA THR A 128 -3.34 10.33 7.47
C THR A 128 -1.86 10.69 7.55
N GLY A 129 -1.38 11.13 8.71
CA GLY A 129 0.04 11.43 8.97
C GLY A 129 0.85 10.25 9.48
N ARG A 130 0.23 9.12 9.79
CA ARG A 130 0.90 7.95 10.38
C ARG A 130 1.81 7.26 9.37
N LYS A 131 3.01 6.88 9.82
CA LYS A 131 3.93 6.02 9.07
C LYS A 131 3.56 4.56 9.34
N TRP A 132 3.05 3.86 8.33
CA TRP A 132 2.63 2.47 8.43
C TRP A 132 3.72 1.48 7.98
N VAL A 133 4.58 1.91 7.04
CA VAL A 133 5.67 1.10 6.50
C VAL A 133 6.99 1.65 7.02
N ASP A 134 7.74 0.83 7.72
CA ASP A 134 9.05 1.16 8.25
C ASP A 134 10.16 0.99 7.21
N GLU A 135 11.39 1.33 7.59
CA GLU A 135 12.58 1.11 6.77
C GLU A 135 12.99 -0.38 6.79
N ALA A 136 13.76 -0.80 5.79
CA ALA A 136 14.17 -2.19 5.60
C ALA A 136 14.83 -2.83 6.84
N GLU A 137 15.65 -2.05 7.58
CA GLU A 137 16.33 -2.52 8.79
C GLU A 137 15.34 -2.98 9.87
N ALA A 138 14.24 -2.24 10.07
CA ALA A 138 13.24 -2.60 11.07
C ALA A 138 12.57 -3.95 10.75
N TYR A 139 12.28 -4.22 9.47
CA TYR A 139 11.75 -5.53 9.06
C TYR A 139 12.78 -6.64 9.16
N TYR A 140 14.06 -6.35 8.87
CA TYR A 140 15.12 -7.33 9.07
C TYR A 140 15.22 -7.76 10.52
N ASP A 141 15.32 -6.79 11.45
CA ASP A 141 15.40 -7.05 12.89
C ASP A 141 14.19 -7.83 13.41
N LEU A 142 13.00 -7.51 12.88
CA LEU A 142 11.76 -8.18 13.23
C LEU A 142 11.71 -9.64 12.78
N LEU A 143 12.28 -9.96 11.61
CA LEU A 143 12.10 -11.25 10.94
C LEU A 143 13.26 -12.23 11.13
N VAL A 144 14.48 -11.75 11.39
CA VAL A 144 15.66 -12.61 11.51
C VAL A 144 15.56 -13.63 12.64
N GLY A 145 14.80 -13.32 13.69
CA GLY A 145 14.62 -14.21 14.86
C GLY A 145 13.55 -15.30 14.67
N CYS A 146 12.70 -15.20 13.63
CA CYS A 146 11.57 -16.11 13.41
C CYS A 146 11.59 -16.79 12.03
N SER A 147 12.72 -16.72 11.30
CA SER A 147 12.86 -17.25 9.95
C SER A 147 14.23 -17.88 9.70
N THR A 148 14.35 -18.68 8.66
CA THR A 148 15.62 -19.29 8.23
C THR A 148 16.40 -18.41 7.27
N SER A 149 15.70 -17.54 6.50
CA SER A 149 16.32 -16.52 5.66
C SER A 149 15.42 -15.31 5.48
N VAL A 150 16.06 -14.14 5.35
CA VAL A 150 15.40 -12.86 5.07
C VAL A 150 16.14 -12.20 3.91
N ASP A 151 15.42 -11.89 2.84
CA ASP A 151 15.91 -11.12 1.69
C ASP A 151 15.04 -9.87 1.56
N ILE A 152 15.67 -8.68 1.64
CA ILE A 152 14.99 -7.39 1.60
C ILE A 152 15.71 -6.50 0.61
N TRP A 153 14.95 -5.89 -0.28
CA TRP A 153 15.48 -4.89 -1.20
C TRP A 153 14.48 -3.78 -1.50
N GLU A 154 14.97 -2.69 -1.99
CA GLU A 154 14.18 -1.57 -2.48
C GLU A 154 14.37 -1.40 -3.99
N THR A 155 13.31 -1.00 -4.65
CA THR A 155 13.35 -0.60 -6.05
C THR A 155 12.76 0.78 -6.19
N GLU A 156 13.50 1.70 -6.80
CA GLU A 156 12.97 2.97 -7.27
C GLU A 156 12.87 2.94 -8.79
N TYR A 157 11.74 3.36 -9.31
CA TYR A 157 11.51 3.53 -10.74
C TYR A 157 10.69 4.79 -10.98
N TYR A 158 10.78 5.33 -12.18
CA TYR A 158 10.11 6.57 -12.53
C TYR A 158 8.87 6.30 -13.35
N GLN A 159 7.72 6.79 -12.87
CA GLN A 159 6.51 6.91 -13.69
C GLN A 159 6.65 8.14 -14.58
N ILE A 160 6.36 7.99 -15.86
CA ILE A 160 6.28 9.08 -16.82
C ILE A 160 4.81 9.46 -16.92
N LEU A 161 4.46 10.61 -16.33
CA LEU A 161 3.09 11.05 -16.18
C LEU A 161 2.78 12.22 -17.11
N GLU A 162 1.58 12.21 -17.66
CA GLU A 162 1.05 13.24 -18.56
C GLU A 162 0.00 14.12 -17.86
N GLY A 163 -0.19 15.32 -18.36
CA GLY A 163 -1.20 16.26 -17.86
C GLY A 163 -0.64 17.36 -16.97
N ASP A 164 -1.49 18.32 -16.58
CA ASP A 164 -1.08 19.50 -15.82
C ASP A 164 -0.91 19.20 -14.34
N ASP A 165 -1.74 18.34 -13.79
CA ASP A 165 -1.71 17.89 -12.40
C ASP A 165 -1.37 16.40 -12.28
N ALA A 166 -0.40 15.95 -13.08
CA ALA A 166 -0.07 14.55 -13.28
C ALA A 166 0.16 13.77 -11.97
N VAL A 167 0.94 14.34 -11.03
CA VAL A 167 1.20 13.70 -9.74
C VAL A 167 -0.03 13.73 -8.84
N LEU A 168 -0.82 14.81 -8.86
CA LEU A 168 -2.08 14.87 -8.10
C LEU A 168 -3.04 13.76 -8.55
N GLU A 169 -3.22 13.59 -9.85
CA GLU A 169 -4.09 12.54 -10.38
C GLU A 169 -3.57 11.13 -10.05
N TRP A 170 -2.26 10.94 -10.06
CA TRP A 170 -1.64 9.68 -9.64
C TRP A 170 -1.95 9.34 -8.18
N VAL A 171 -1.74 10.28 -7.25
CA VAL A 171 -1.94 10.03 -5.81
C VAL A 171 -3.41 10.03 -5.40
N ARG A 172 -4.31 10.61 -6.22
CA ARG A 172 -5.75 10.71 -5.95
C ARG A 172 -6.40 9.32 -5.75
N GLY A 173 -5.99 8.35 -6.56
CA GLY A 173 -6.49 6.97 -6.51
C GLY A 173 -5.93 6.14 -5.36
N THR A 174 -4.95 6.65 -4.61
CA THR A 174 -4.20 5.92 -3.60
C THR A 174 -4.15 6.69 -2.27
N GLY A 175 -2.99 7.23 -1.92
CA GLY A 175 -2.73 7.86 -0.62
C GLY A 175 -3.60 9.09 -0.30
N LEU A 176 -4.15 9.77 -1.30
CA LEU A 176 -4.96 10.97 -1.12
C LEU A 176 -6.43 10.65 -0.76
N ARG A 177 -6.90 9.46 -1.09
CA ARG A 177 -8.31 9.09 -0.91
C ARG A 177 -8.83 9.31 0.51
N PRO A 178 -8.16 8.85 1.60
CA PRO A 178 -8.65 9.04 2.97
C PRO A 178 -8.80 10.52 3.36
N ILE A 179 -7.91 11.39 2.84
CA ILE A 179 -7.97 12.84 3.07
C ILE A 179 -9.18 13.44 2.38
N LEU A 180 -9.37 13.13 1.10
CA LEU A 180 -10.49 13.68 0.32
C LEU A 180 -11.85 13.21 0.84
N GLU A 181 -11.95 11.99 1.35
CA GLU A 181 -13.17 11.47 1.97
C GLU A 181 -13.44 12.07 3.36
N GLY A 182 -12.38 12.45 4.09
CA GLY A 182 -12.49 12.98 5.45
C GLY A 182 -12.63 14.50 5.56
N LEU A 183 -12.36 15.27 4.49
CA LEU A 183 -12.49 16.72 4.47
C LEU A 183 -13.89 17.17 4.05
N ALA A 184 -14.39 18.25 4.70
CA ALA A 184 -15.57 18.98 4.22
C ALA A 184 -15.29 19.60 2.83
N ASP A 185 -16.34 19.84 2.03
CA ASP A 185 -16.19 20.26 0.62
C ASP A 185 -15.31 21.52 0.47
N ILE A 186 -15.51 22.54 1.30
CA ILE A 186 -14.73 23.78 1.27
C ILE A 186 -13.24 23.51 1.60
N GLU A 187 -12.99 22.71 2.63
CA GLU A 187 -11.61 22.35 3.03
C GLU A 187 -10.93 21.48 1.96
N ARG A 188 -11.71 20.62 1.30
CA ARG A 188 -11.22 19.78 0.19
C ARG A 188 -10.76 20.62 -1.00
N GLU A 189 -11.52 21.64 -1.39
CA GLU A 189 -11.14 22.58 -2.45
C GLU A 189 -9.87 23.36 -2.07
N GLN A 190 -9.79 23.85 -0.84
CA GLN A 190 -8.61 24.55 -0.32
C GLN A 190 -7.38 23.63 -0.33
N PHE A 191 -7.55 22.41 0.19
CA PHE A 191 -6.48 21.40 0.18
C PHE A 191 -5.97 21.14 -1.23
N LEU A 192 -6.87 20.85 -2.19
CA LEU A 192 -6.52 20.55 -3.56
C LEU A 192 -5.79 21.72 -4.24
N THR A 193 -6.25 22.94 -4.01
CA THR A 193 -5.63 24.16 -4.56
C THR A 193 -4.18 24.33 -4.07
N VAL A 194 -3.95 24.24 -2.76
CA VAL A 194 -2.62 24.40 -2.17
C VAL A 194 -1.72 23.22 -2.52
N TYR A 195 -2.23 22.00 -2.39
CA TYR A 195 -1.47 20.79 -2.63
C TYR A 195 -1.03 20.64 -4.09
N SER A 196 -1.91 20.92 -5.06
CA SER A 196 -1.56 20.86 -6.49
C SER A 196 -0.46 21.85 -6.86
N SER A 197 -0.51 23.09 -6.31
CA SER A 197 0.55 24.08 -6.52
C SER A 197 1.90 23.57 -6.01
N ARG A 198 1.95 23.04 -4.80
CA ARG A 198 3.17 22.49 -4.20
C ARG A 198 3.72 21.28 -4.97
N LEU A 199 2.82 20.43 -5.47
CA LEU A 199 3.22 19.27 -6.30
C LEU A 199 3.86 19.71 -7.62
N ARG A 200 3.34 20.75 -8.29
CA ARG A 200 3.94 21.27 -9.53
C ARG A 200 5.34 21.85 -9.30
N GLU A 201 5.59 22.45 -8.13
CA GLU A 201 6.92 22.92 -7.73
C GLU A 201 7.88 21.76 -7.44
N ALA A 202 7.42 20.74 -6.72
CA ALA A 202 8.24 19.58 -6.34
C ALA A 202 8.54 18.64 -7.53
N TYR A 203 7.61 18.57 -8.49
CA TYR A 203 7.68 17.71 -9.67
C TYR A 203 7.46 18.53 -10.96
N PRO A 204 8.44 19.36 -11.36
CA PRO A 204 8.28 20.21 -12.53
C PRO A 204 8.23 19.40 -13.82
N LYS A 205 7.47 19.87 -14.78
CA LYS A 205 7.43 19.31 -16.12
C LYS A 205 8.81 19.35 -16.78
N LYS A 206 9.14 18.33 -17.53
CA LYS A 206 10.32 18.25 -18.37
C LYS A 206 10.10 18.98 -19.70
N ALA A 207 11.14 19.09 -20.54
CA ALA A 207 11.09 19.81 -21.81
C ALA A 207 10.06 19.23 -22.81
N ASP A 208 9.73 17.95 -22.66
CA ASP A 208 8.72 17.23 -23.44
C ASP A 208 7.27 17.39 -22.90
N GLY A 209 7.10 18.15 -21.81
CA GLY A 209 5.83 18.39 -21.16
C GLY A 209 5.39 17.29 -20.19
N GLN A 210 6.19 16.24 -20.00
CA GLN A 210 5.90 15.14 -19.09
C GLN A 210 6.47 15.38 -17.69
N THR A 211 5.93 14.69 -16.69
CA THR A 211 6.40 14.75 -15.30
C THR A 211 6.99 13.40 -14.89
N LEU A 212 8.24 13.40 -14.42
CA LEU A 212 8.86 12.21 -13.84
C LEU A 212 8.47 12.11 -12.37
N TYR A 213 7.80 11.02 -12.01
CA TYR A 213 7.40 10.73 -10.64
C TYR A 213 8.17 9.52 -10.13
N PRO A 214 9.14 9.68 -9.21
CA PRO A 214 9.84 8.57 -8.60
C PRO A 214 8.87 7.78 -7.72
N PHE A 215 8.97 6.46 -7.76
CA PHE A 215 8.13 5.58 -6.96
C PHE A 215 8.99 4.49 -6.36
N ARG A 216 9.11 4.48 -5.02
CA ARG A 216 9.89 3.51 -4.27
C ARG A 216 9.00 2.39 -3.75
N ARG A 217 9.51 1.18 -3.82
CA ARG A 217 8.88 -0.02 -3.28
C ARG A 217 9.87 -0.81 -2.44
N LEU A 218 9.38 -1.31 -1.32
CA LEU A 218 10.06 -2.27 -0.47
C LEU A 218 9.56 -3.67 -0.82
N PHE A 219 10.49 -4.60 -0.97
CA PHE A 219 10.24 -6.02 -1.16
C PHE A 219 10.87 -6.79 -0.01
N ILE A 220 10.13 -7.75 0.52
CA ILE A 220 10.54 -8.59 1.64
C ILE A 220 10.20 -10.04 1.27
N VAL A 221 11.20 -10.90 1.23
CA VAL A 221 11.04 -12.35 1.03
C VAL A 221 11.64 -13.09 2.20
N VAL A 222 10.84 -13.92 2.84
CA VAL A 222 11.20 -14.62 4.08
C VAL A 222 10.93 -16.10 3.91
N THR A 223 11.86 -16.96 4.32
CA THR A 223 11.66 -18.42 4.43
C THR A 223 11.47 -18.81 5.89
N ALA A 224 10.42 -19.57 6.21
CA ALA A 224 10.11 -20.07 7.54
C ALA A 224 11.03 -21.22 7.99
#